data_cab1ccceb25375ce34049f573a222013
#
_entry.id   cab1ccceb25375ce34049f573a222013
#
_cell.length_a   1.000
_cell.length_b   1.000
_cell.length_c   1.000
_cell.angle_alpha   90.00
_cell.angle_beta   90.00
_cell.angle_gamma   90.00
#
_symmetry.space_group_name_H-M   'P 1'
#
loop_
_entity.id
_entity.type
_entity.pdbx_description
1 polymer ?
#
loop_
_entity_poly.entity_id
_entity_poly.type
_entity_poly.pdbx_seq_one_letter_code
_entity_poly.pdbx_strand_id
1 'polypeptide(L)'
;MRISWREFIKQYFSKPSKFHSIGIEMGDAELHLNVIQKKSGSYQWVKQHSLPMQDWVKHLQEYVTQNNLARTPCHVALGLNKYQLFQIDRPEVEEQEVAQAIQWQVKEQLTSTDEHVFDYYDHPAAIGGKEKVNVVAISRPQVTSIIKGISQADLKLSTITIEELATSELLAASDDAVLSLFQEKGGQINLNILKQGKLFFSRRLKGYENLASFSLQEFQMGMGDTLSVEIQRSMDYFESQLRQAPVRHIVVHLNTPIQAQLAELIKELTFMPVSIMDLPLTPNEPSPTVSLASLGAALTDIEINSEAGQ
;
A
#
# COMPACT_ATOMS: atom_id res chain seq x y z
N MET A 1 25.57 22.72 -9.58
CA MET A 1 24.88 22.11 -10.73
C MET A 1 24.35 23.22 -11.62
N ARG A 2 24.85 23.37 -12.85
CA ARG A 2 24.34 24.40 -13.78
C ARG A 2 23.11 23.81 -14.47
N ILE A 3 21.92 24.28 -14.10
CA ILE A 3 20.67 23.95 -14.79
C ILE A 3 20.80 24.59 -16.21
N SER A 4 20.59 23.80 -17.25
CA SER A 4 20.58 24.29 -18.63
C SER A 4 19.43 25.30 -18.81
N TRP A 5 19.71 26.40 -19.54
CA TRP A 5 18.68 27.39 -19.89
C TRP A 5 17.41 26.79 -20.51
N ARG A 6 17.55 25.67 -21.22
CA ARG A 6 16.42 24.92 -21.78
C ARG A 6 15.56 24.22 -20.71
N GLU A 7 16.19 23.73 -19.64
CA GLU A 7 15.46 23.14 -18.50
C GLU A 7 14.76 24.22 -17.68
N PHE A 8 15.42 25.37 -17.48
CA PHE A 8 14.84 26.51 -16.80
C PHE A 8 13.61 27.08 -17.54
N ILE A 9 13.68 27.20 -18.87
CA ILE A 9 12.57 27.65 -19.72
C ILE A 9 11.43 26.60 -19.71
N LYS A 10 11.73 25.31 -19.79
CA LYS A 10 10.73 24.24 -19.64
C LYS A 10 10.03 24.30 -18.28
N GLN A 11 10.75 24.59 -17.22
CA GLN A 11 10.21 24.65 -15.88
C GLN A 11 9.27 25.87 -15.66
N TYR A 12 9.56 27.00 -16.30
CA TYR A 12 8.80 28.25 -16.15
C TYR A 12 7.56 28.37 -17.05
N PHE A 13 7.59 27.75 -18.25
CA PHE A 13 6.51 27.88 -19.24
C PHE A 13 5.62 26.64 -19.39
N SER A 14 5.82 25.62 -18.59
CA SER A 14 5.00 24.44 -18.69
C SER A 14 3.76 24.54 -17.81
N LYS A 15 2.61 24.30 -18.43
CA LYS A 15 1.34 24.19 -17.72
C LYS A 15 1.41 23.10 -16.65
N PRO A 16 0.83 23.31 -15.45
CA PRO A 16 0.70 22.26 -14.47
C PRO A 16 -0.08 21.08 -15.06
N SER A 17 0.15 19.89 -14.58
CA SER A 17 -0.64 18.72 -14.99
C SER A 17 -2.13 18.97 -14.69
N LYS A 18 -3.00 18.49 -15.59
CA LYS A 18 -4.45 18.45 -15.36
C LYS A 18 -4.88 17.35 -14.40
N PHE A 19 -3.98 16.40 -14.14
CA PHE A 19 -4.20 15.30 -13.23
C PHE A 19 -3.70 15.66 -11.83
N HIS A 20 -4.40 15.16 -10.83
CA HIS A 20 -4.06 15.39 -9.43
C HIS A 20 -2.83 14.57 -9.03
N SER A 21 -2.90 13.28 -9.26
CA SER A 21 -1.85 12.32 -8.89
C SER A 21 -1.83 11.10 -9.81
N ILE A 22 -0.69 10.43 -9.82
CA ILE A 22 -0.53 9.08 -10.34
C ILE A 22 0.09 8.22 -9.25
N GLY A 23 -0.57 7.12 -8.90
CA GLY A 23 0.00 6.09 -8.05
C GLY A 23 0.60 4.99 -8.92
N ILE A 24 1.78 4.56 -8.56
CA ILE A 24 2.52 3.49 -9.23
C ILE A 24 2.88 2.43 -8.23
N GLU A 25 2.44 1.20 -8.44
CA GLU A 25 2.98 0.06 -7.71
C GLU A 25 4.09 -0.60 -8.53
N MET A 26 5.22 -0.85 -7.89
CA MET A 26 6.33 -1.61 -8.46
C MET A 26 6.29 -3.05 -7.96
N GLY A 27 5.58 -3.91 -8.69
CA GLY A 27 5.55 -5.35 -8.44
C GLY A 27 6.80 -6.08 -8.96
N ASP A 28 6.76 -7.41 -8.97
CA ASP A 28 7.87 -8.23 -9.47
C ASP A 28 7.87 -8.35 -10.99
N ALA A 29 6.71 -8.62 -11.59
CA ALA A 29 6.56 -8.82 -13.03
C ALA A 29 5.96 -7.60 -13.74
N GLU A 30 5.14 -6.83 -13.07
CA GLU A 30 4.38 -5.73 -13.63
C GLU A 30 4.49 -4.48 -12.75
N LEU A 31 4.31 -3.34 -13.38
CA LEU A 31 4.14 -2.03 -12.79
C LEU A 31 2.69 -1.63 -13.02
N HIS A 32 1.96 -1.36 -11.94
CA HIS A 32 0.55 -0.96 -12.00
C HIS A 32 0.40 0.54 -11.79
N LEU A 33 -0.54 1.14 -12.50
CA LEU A 33 -0.74 2.58 -12.55
C LEU A 33 -2.20 2.93 -12.30
N ASN A 34 -2.45 3.90 -11.42
CA ASN A 34 -3.75 4.52 -11.23
C ASN A 34 -3.63 6.03 -11.29
N VAL A 35 -4.50 6.69 -12.06
CA VAL A 35 -4.45 8.14 -12.30
C VAL A 35 -5.72 8.79 -11.76
N ILE A 36 -5.54 9.75 -10.88
CA ILE A 36 -6.61 10.54 -10.28
C ILE A 36 -6.63 11.94 -10.88
N GLN A 37 -7.80 12.42 -11.19
CA GLN A 37 -8.05 13.80 -11.65
C GLN A 37 -8.98 14.51 -10.67
N LYS A 38 -8.72 15.76 -10.38
CA LYS A 38 -9.67 16.63 -9.66
C LYS A 38 -10.45 17.44 -10.68
N LYS A 39 -11.79 17.29 -10.71
CA LYS A 39 -12.68 18.00 -11.61
C LYS A 39 -13.88 18.53 -10.84
N SER A 40 -14.15 19.85 -10.96
CA SER A 40 -15.28 20.51 -10.29
C SER A 40 -15.36 20.25 -8.77
N GLY A 41 -14.20 20.15 -8.10
CA GLY A 41 -14.12 19.91 -6.65
C GLY A 41 -14.12 18.46 -6.23
N SER A 42 -14.49 17.51 -7.10
CA SER A 42 -14.48 16.06 -6.82
C SER A 42 -13.30 15.36 -7.45
N TYR A 43 -12.87 14.26 -6.82
CA TYR A 43 -11.83 13.39 -7.35
C TYR A 43 -12.45 12.30 -8.22
N GLN A 44 -11.78 11.96 -9.31
CA GLN A 44 -12.22 10.95 -10.27
C GLN A 44 -11.05 10.03 -10.60
N TRP A 45 -11.27 8.73 -10.58
CA TRP A 45 -10.32 7.74 -11.04
C TRP A 45 -10.46 7.57 -12.55
N VAL A 46 -9.56 8.21 -13.29
CA VAL A 46 -9.73 8.38 -14.75
C VAL A 46 -8.99 7.37 -15.59
N LYS A 47 -7.94 6.73 -15.07
CA LYS A 47 -7.15 5.73 -15.80
C LYS A 47 -6.57 4.72 -14.85
N GLN A 48 -6.46 3.49 -15.35
CA GLN A 48 -5.69 2.41 -14.76
C GLN A 48 -4.98 1.62 -15.87
N HIS A 49 -3.79 1.12 -15.59
CA HIS A 49 -3.01 0.37 -16.58
C HIS A 49 -1.94 -0.48 -15.89
N SER A 50 -1.51 -1.55 -16.59
CA SER A 50 -0.37 -2.37 -16.17
C SER A 50 0.69 -2.35 -17.26
N LEU A 51 1.95 -2.26 -16.86
CA LEU A 51 3.11 -2.26 -17.75
C LEU A 51 4.08 -3.37 -17.30
N PRO A 52 4.77 -4.03 -18.23
CA PRO A 52 5.79 -5.01 -17.85
C PRO A 52 6.93 -4.35 -17.08
N MET A 53 7.44 -5.03 -16.04
CA MET A 53 8.55 -4.54 -15.25
C MET A 53 9.88 -4.55 -16.03
N GLN A 54 10.02 -5.43 -17.01
CA GLN A 54 11.13 -5.37 -17.95
C GLN A 54 11.08 -4.06 -18.73
N ASP A 55 12.20 -3.32 -18.80
CA ASP A 55 12.29 -2.01 -19.48
C ASP A 55 11.23 -0.97 -19.03
N TRP A 56 10.79 -1.07 -17.77
CA TRP A 56 9.69 -0.29 -17.22
C TRP A 56 9.78 1.23 -17.47
N VAL A 57 11.00 1.79 -17.46
CA VAL A 57 11.23 3.23 -17.70
C VAL A 57 10.74 3.62 -19.08
N LYS A 58 11.08 2.83 -20.11
CA LYS A 58 10.66 3.07 -21.48
C LYS A 58 9.15 2.97 -21.62
N HIS A 59 8.54 1.90 -21.09
CA HIS A 59 7.11 1.71 -21.15
C HIS A 59 6.34 2.81 -20.42
N LEU A 60 6.83 3.22 -19.24
CA LEU A 60 6.25 4.32 -18.48
C LEU A 60 6.35 5.65 -19.25
N GLN A 61 7.48 5.93 -19.88
CA GLN A 61 7.71 7.14 -20.68
C GLN A 61 6.75 7.21 -21.89
N GLU A 62 6.58 6.09 -22.58
CA GLU A 62 5.62 5.96 -23.69
C GLU A 62 4.19 6.19 -23.20
N TYR A 63 3.79 5.54 -22.10
CA TYR A 63 2.45 5.68 -21.51
C TYR A 63 2.17 7.12 -21.05
N VAL A 64 3.10 7.75 -20.36
CA VAL A 64 3.00 9.16 -19.90
C VAL A 64 2.81 10.09 -21.09
N THR A 65 3.57 9.90 -22.15
CA THR A 65 3.50 10.74 -23.36
C THR A 65 2.14 10.56 -24.08
N GLN A 66 1.71 9.32 -24.32
CA GLN A 66 0.46 9.00 -25.01
C GLN A 66 -0.77 9.50 -24.26
N ASN A 67 -0.71 9.51 -22.93
CA ASN A 67 -1.82 9.90 -22.07
C ASN A 67 -1.76 11.36 -21.56
N ASN A 68 -0.75 12.14 -21.99
CA ASN A 68 -0.54 13.52 -21.55
C ASN A 68 -0.42 13.66 -20.02
N LEU A 69 0.28 12.73 -19.37
CA LEU A 69 0.48 12.69 -17.93
C LEU A 69 1.72 13.44 -17.46
N ALA A 70 2.42 14.12 -18.36
CA ALA A 70 3.65 14.83 -18.05
C ALA A 70 3.49 15.73 -16.81
N ARG A 71 4.49 15.70 -15.91
CA ARG A 71 4.58 16.47 -14.66
C ARG A 71 3.47 16.21 -13.63
N THR A 72 2.73 15.13 -13.80
CA THR A 72 1.79 14.70 -12.76
C THR A 72 2.56 14.32 -11.50
N PRO A 73 2.12 14.77 -10.30
CA PRO A 73 2.63 14.25 -9.04
C PRO A 73 2.54 12.72 -9.02
N CYS A 74 3.62 12.06 -8.63
CA CYS A 74 3.74 10.61 -8.68
C CYS A 74 4.09 10.06 -7.30
N HIS A 75 3.29 9.11 -6.84
CA HIS A 75 3.47 8.38 -5.59
C HIS A 75 3.76 6.92 -5.93
N VAL A 76 4.90 6.40 -5.46
CA VAL A 76 5.35 5.04 -5.76
C VAL A 76 5.14 4.15 -4.54
N ALA A 77 4.37 3.08 -4.68
CA ALA A 77 4.28 2.00 -3.71
C ALA A 77 5.20 0.86 -4.13
N LEU A 78 6.00 0.35 -3.20
CA LEU A 78 6.86 -0.79 -3.43
C LEU A 78 6.12 -2.07 -3.05
N GLY A 79 6.11 -3.05 -3.96
CA GLY A 79 5.62 -4.38 -3.67
C GLY A 79 6.54 -5.13 -2.68
N LEU A 80 6.03 -6.15 -2.05
CA LEU A 80 6.59 -6.86 -0.89
C LEU A 80 8.08 -7.24 -1.01
N ASN A 81 8.52 -7.68 -2.18
CA ASN A 81 9.90 -8.16 -2.39
C ASN A 81 10.90 -7.03 -2.67
N LYS A 82 10.47 -5.77 -2.62
CA LYS A 82 11.30 -4.60 -2.97
C LYS A 82 11.90 -3.90 -1.76
N TYR A 83 11.54 -4.28 -0.55
CA TYR A 83 12.03 -3.71 0.71
C TYR A 83 12.14 -4.78 1.79
N GLN A 84 12.81 -4.44 2.88
CA GLN A 84 12.80 -5.20 4.13
C GLN A 84 12.16 -4.33 5.20
N LEU A 85 11.27 -4.92 5.99
CA LEU A 85 10.57 -4.26 7.09
C LEU A 85 11.01 -4.88 8.41
N PHE A 86 11.47 -4.03 9.34
CA PHE A 86 11.91 -4.41 10.67
C PHE A 86 11.08 -3.67 11.71
N GLN A 87 10.83 -4.32 12.83
CA GLN A 87 10.26 -3.67 14.00
C GLN A 87 11.27 -3.76 15.15
N ILE A 88 11.69 -2.61 15.64
CA ILE A 88 12.71 -2.51 16.71
C ILE A 88 12.20 -1.63 17.85
N ASP A 89 12.86 -1.72 19.02
CA ASP A 89 12.66 -0.75 20.09
C ASP A 89 13.08 0.63 19.60
N ARG A 90 12.29 1.67 19.91
CA ARG A 90 12.69 3.04 19.60
C ARG A 90 13.98 3.36 20.37
N PRO A 91 15.06 3.81 19.70
CA PRO A 91 16.29 4.18 20.38
C PRO A 91 16.06 5.31 21.42
N GLU A 92 16.61 5.16 22.60
CA GLU A 92 16.57 6.17 23.67
C GLU A 92 17.71 7.20 23.49
N VAL A 93 17.59 8.01 22.43
CA VAL A 93 18.57 9.06 22.05
C VAL A 93 17.83 10.36 21.71
N GLU A 94 18.56 11.45 21.56
CA GLU A 94 18.00 12.71 21.08
C GLU A 94 17.33 12.53 19.69
N GLU A 95 16.22 13.23 19.43
CA GLU A 95 15.42 13.07 18.20
C GLU A 95 16.25 13.18 16.91
N GLN A 96 17.26 14.04 16.91
CA GLN A 96 18.18 14.22 15.78
C GLN A 96 19.10 13.01 15.51
N GLU A 97 19.28 12.15 16.52
CA GLU A 97 20.15 10.97 16.45
C GLU A 97 19.36 9.68 16.16
N VAL A 98 18.01 9.70 16.29
CA VAL A 98 17.15 8.53 16.13
C VAL A 98 17.38 7.82 14.81
N ALA A 99 17.39 8.54 13.70
CA ALA A 99 17.60 7.97 12.37
C ALA A 99 18.95 7.23 12.24
N GLN A 100 20.01 7.80 12.83
CA GLN A 100 21.33 7.19 12.82
C GLN A 100 21.40 5.95 13.72
N ALA A 101 20.80 6.01 14.90
CA ALA A 101 20.73 4.88 15.84
C ALA A 101 19.95 3.70 15.23
N ILE A 102 18.81 3.97 14.59
CA ILE A 102 18.01 2.99 13.85
C ILE A 102 18.85 2.31 12.77
N GLN A 103 19.56 3.09 11.95
CA GLN A 103 20.41 2.56 10.90
C GLN A 103 21.47 1.59 11.46
N TRP A 104 22.10 1.92 12.56
CA TRP A 104 23.06 1.03 13.22
C TRP A 104 22.42 -0.27 13.69
N GLN A 105 21.28 -0.19 14.37
CA GLN A 105 20.58 -1.36 14.92
C GLN A 105 20.11 -2.35 13.83
N VAL A 106 19.63 -1.81 12.70
CA VAL A 106 19.04 -2.65 11.64
C VAL A 106 20.11 -3.17 10.68
N LYS A 107 21.25 -2.49 10.53
CA LYS A 107 22.29 -2.85 9.57
C LYS A 107 22.79 -4.30 9.70
N GLU A 108 22.87 -4.81 10.93
CA GLU A 108 23.33 -6.20 11.19
C GLU A 108 22.27 -7.26 10.85
N GLN A 109 20.99 -6.84 10.69
CA GLN A 109 19.87 -7.73 10.37
C GLN A 109 19.59 -7.81 8.88
N LEU A 110 20.24 -6.97 8.06
CA LEU A 110 20.05 -6.96 6.62
C LEU A 110 20.52 -8.27 5.99
N THR A 111 19.72 -8.76 5.04
CA THR A 111 20.04 -9.98 4.29
C THR A 111 20.99 -9.74 3.10
N SER A 112 21.18 -8.48 2.70
CA SER A 112 22.03 -8.08 1.57
C SER A 112 23.19 -7.20 2.06
N THR A 113 24.32 -7.32 1.37
CA THR A 113 25.54 -6.47 1.57
C THR A 113 25.46 -5.14 0.85
N ASP A 114 24.42 -4.91 0.07
CA ASP A 114 24.24 -3.65 -0.67
C ASP A 114 24.09 -2.47 0.29
N GLU A 115 24.42 -1.28 -0.20
CA GLU A 115 24.11 -0.05 0.53
C GLU A 115 22.59 0.18 0.54
N HIS A 116 22.01 0.40 1.73
CA HIS A 116 20.58 0.64 1.92
C HIS A 116 20.29 2.09 2.29
N VAL A 117 19.11 2.53 1.89
CA VAL A 117 18.42 3.73 2.37
C VAL A 117 17.40 3.26 3.39
N PHE A 118 17.32 3.96 4.52
CA PHE A 118 16.41 3.65 5.61
C PHE A 118 15.44 4.80 5.80
N ASP A 119 14.19 4.45 6.07
CA ASP A 119 13.18 5.34 6.61
C ASP A 119 12.42 4.63 7.71
N TYR A 120 11.72 5.35 8.57
CA TYR A 120 10.99 4.74 9.68
C TYR A 120 9.72 5.52 10.01
N TYR A 121 8.80 4.81 10.64
CA TYR A 121 7.60 5.40 11.23
C TYR A 121 7.32 4.78 12.60
N ASP A 122 6.76 5.58 13.49
CA ASP A 122 6.45 5.13 14.85
C ASP A 122 5.34 4.08 14.80
N HIS A 123 5.53 3.00 15.55
CA HIS A 123 4.46 2.04 15.77
C HIS A 123 3.40 2.68 16.70
N PRO A 124 2.09 2.60 16.36
CA PRO A 124 1.06 3.35 17.10
C PRO A 124 0.88 2.92 18.56
N ALA A 125 1.40 1.76 18.96
CA ALA A 125 1.28 1.21 20.30
C ALA A 125 2.63 0.77 20.85
N ALA A 126 2.84 0.92 22.17
CA ALA A 126 3.96 0.32 22.86
C ALA A 126 3.77 -1.21 22.96
N ILE A 127 4.84 -1.97 22.75
CA ILE A 127 4.85 -3.43 22.86
C ILE A 127 5.77 -3.83 24.02
N GLY A 128 5.22 -4.57 24.99
CA GLY A 128 5.97 -4.93 26.19
C GLY A 128 6.40 -3.73 27.05
N GLY A 129 5.65 -2.62 26.95
CA GLY A 129 5.95 -1.37 27.67
C GLY A 129 7.01 -0.49 27.02
N LYS A 130 7.49 -0.84 25.83
CA LYS A 130 8.47 -0.07 25.05
C LYS A 130 7.86 0.49 23.77
N GLU A 131 8.20 1.73 23.46
CA GLU A 131 7.91 2.32 22.16
C GLU A 131 8.65 1.55 21.07
N LYS A 132 7.99 1.37 19.92
CA LYS A 132 8.54 0.67 18.76
C LYS A 132 8.55 1.57 17.54
N VAL A 133 9.47 1.30 16.64
CA VAL A 133 9.51 1.88 15.31
C VAL A 133 9.54 0.79 14.26
N ASN A 134 8.82 1.01 13.17
CA ASN A 134 8.88 0.19 11.98
C ASN A 134 9.88 0.82 11.01
N VAL A 135 10.89 0.07 10.62
CA VAL A 135 12.00 0.54 9.78
C VAL A 135 11.91 -0.12 8.42
N VAL A 136 11.86 0.68 7.38
CA VAL A 136 11.89 0.23 6.00
C VAL A 136 13.30 0.38 5.46
N ALA A 137 13.89 -0.69 4.95
CA ALA A 137 15.18 -0.70 4.30
C ALA A 137 15.04 -1.05 2.81
N ILE A 138 15.56 -0.19 1.95
CA ILE A 138 15.51 -0.35 0.49
C ILE A 138 16.93 -0.22 -0.04
N SER A 139 17.33 -1.06 -1.03
CA SER A 139 18.66 -0.93 -1.62
C SER A 139 18.83 0.42 -2.32
N ARG A 140 19.95 1.09 -2.10
CA ARG A 140 20.24 2.42 -2.69
C ARG A 140 20.19 2.41 -4.23
N PRO A 141 20.72 1.37 -4.92
CA PRO A 141 20.59 1.25 -6.37
C PRO A 141 19.12 1.26 -6.82
N GLN A 142 18.22 0.57 -6.09
CA GLN A 142 16.79 0.53 -6.41
C GLN A 142 16.14 1.91 -6.26
N VAL A 143 16.34 2.59 -5.13
CA VAL A 143 15.82 3.95 -4.92
C VAL A 143 16.35 4.91 -6.02
N THR A 144 17.62 4.80 -6.35
CA THR A 144 18.23 5.62 -7.41
C THR A 144 17.62 5.34 -8.78
N SER A 145 17.34 4.07 -9.08
CA SER A 145 16.65 3.66 -10.32
C SER A 145 15.23 4.23 -10.40
N ILE A 146 14.49 4.18 -9.31
CA ILE A 146 13.13 4.73 -9.23
C ILE A 146 13.16 6.24 -9.48
N ILE A 147 13.98 7.00 -8.74
CA ILE A 147 14.08 8.44 -8.88
C ILE A 147 14.43 8.83 -10.33
N LYS A 148 15.45 8.18 -10.91
CA LYS A 148 15.86 8.45 -12.28
C LYS A 148 14.79 8.08 -13.29
N GLY A 149 14.17 6.90 -13.16
CA GLY A 149 13.17 6.41 -14.11
C GLY A 149 11.89 7.26 -14.11
N ILE A 150 11.37 7.63 -12.93
CA ILE A 150 10.22 8.53 -12.81
C ILE A 150 10.53 9.90 -13.42
N SER A 151 11.72 10.44 -13.17
CA SER A 151 12.18 11.71 -13.78
C SER A 151 12.31 11.61 -15.30
N GLN A 152 12.84 10.50 -15.83
CA GLN A 152 12.95 10.25 -17.27
C GLN A 152 11.59 10.14 -17.94
N ALA A 153 10.60 9.59 -17.22
CA ALA A 153 9.21 9.53 -17.69
C ALA A 153 8.48 10.89 -17.62
N ASP A 154 9.16 11.98 -17.26
CA ASP A 154 8.59 13.34 -17.08
C ASP A 154 7.46 13.37 -16.02
N LEU A 155 7.54 12.52 -15.00
CA LEU A 155 6.69 12.58 -13.82
C LEU A 155 7.38 13.30 -12.66
N LYS A 156 6.62 13.84 -11.72
CA LYS A 156 7.11 14.50 -10.52
C LYS A 156 7.03 13.56 -9.34
N LEU A 157 8.12 12.87 -9.00
CA LEU A 157 8.13 12.00 -7.81
C LEU A 157 7.83 12.82 -6.54
N SER A 158 6.79 12.44 -5.83
CA SER A 158 6.37 13.04 -4.55
C SER A 158 6.75 12.16 -3.37
N THR A 159 6.39 10.86 -3.40
CA THR A 159 6.67 9.91 -2.32
C THR A 159 7.09 8.55 -2.87
N ILE A 160 7.85 7.81 -2.05
CA ILE A 160 8.03 6.36 -2.18
C ILE A 160 7.53 5.78 -0.87
N THR A 161 6.59 4.84 -0.94
CA THR A 161 5.97 4.18 0.20
C THR A 161 6.01 2.66 0.03
N ILE A 162 5.50 1.91 0.98
CA ILE A 162 5.37 0.45 0.94
C ILE A 162 3.91 0.04 0.78
N GLU A 163 3.69 -1.16 0.27
CA GLU A 163 2.36 -1.68 -0.05
C GLU A 163 1.39 -1.60 1.13
N GLU A 164 1.85 -1.92 2.36
CA GLU A 164 1.01 -1.91 3.56
C GLU A 164 0.49 -0.49 3.88
N LEU A 165 1.33 0.51 3.77
CA LEU A 165 0.94 1.90 4.03
C LEU A 165 0.08 2.44 2.88
N ALA A 166 0.43 2.14 1.63
CA ALA A 166 -0.38 2.54 0.49
C ALA A 166 -1.80 1.96 0.55
N THR A 167 -1.95 0.67 0.85
CA THR A 167 -3.26 0.03 0.96
C THR A 167 -4.07 0.52 2.17
N SER A 168 -3.40 1.02 3.21
CA SER A 168 -4.07 1.63 4.36
C SER A 168 -4.82 2.92 3.99
N GLU A 169 -4.37 3.66 2.98
CA GLU A 169 -5.03 4.87 2.47
C GLU A 169 -6.40 4.60 1.82
N LEU A 170 -6.73 3.33 1.55
CA LEU A 170 -8.03 2.95 0.98
C LEU A 170 -9.15 2.88 2.01
N LEU A 171 -8.82 2.88 3.29
CA LEU A 171 -9.78 2.79 4.37
C LEU A 171 -9.93 4.15 5.06
N ALA A 172 -11.17 4.59 5.23
CA ALA A 172 -11.43 5.81 5.99
C ALA A 172 -10.94 5.65 7.44
N ALA A 173 -10.40 6.72 8.00
CA ALA A 173 -10.00 6.72 9.39
C ALA A 173 -11.22 6.51 10.30
N SER A 174 -11.13 5.56 11.24
CA SER A 174 -12.18 5.24 12.21
C SER A 174 -11.58 5.16 13.61
N ASP A 175 -12.33 5.59 14.61
CA ASP A 175 -11.95 5.41 16.02
C ASP A 175 -12.01 3.94 16.45
N ASP A 176 -12.86 3.15 15.81
CA ASP A 176 -12.90 1.71 15.96
C ASP A 176 -11.80 1.04 15.15
N ALA A 177 -11.25 -0.04 15.69
CA ALA A 177 -10.26 -0.85 14.97
C ALA A 177 -10.95 -1.69 13.90
N VAL A 178 -10.40 -1.66 12.68
CA VAL A 178 -10.85 -2.40 11.51
C VAL A 178 -9.75 -3.38 11.08
N LEU A 179 -10.12 -4.64 10.85
CA LEU A 179 -9.26 -5.63 10.23
C LEU A 179 -9.56 -5.70 8.73
N SER A 180 -8.56 -5.55 7.89
CA SER A 180 -8.71 -5.71 6.45
C SER A 180 -8.05 -7.00 5.95
N LEU A 181 -8.71 -7.67 5.02
CA LEU A 181 -8.18 -8.81 4.27
C LEU A 181 -8.16 -8.42 2.80
N PHE A 182 -6.98 -8.04 2.30
CA PHE A 182 -6.80 -7.63 0.91
C PHE A 182 -5.97 -8.64 0.15
N GLN A 183 -6.40 -8.97 -1.06
CA GLN A 183 -5.66 -9.84 -1.95
C GLN A 183 -5.79 -9.37 -3.39
N GLU A 184 -4.67 -9.20 -4.04
CA GLU A 184 -4.57 -9.01 -5.47
C GLU A 184 -4.38 -10.35 -6.20
N LYS A 185 -4.54 -10.35 -7.51
CA LYS A 185 -4.45 -11.57 -8.33
C LYS A 185 -3.10 -12.26 -8.17
N GLY A 186 -3.12 -13.50 -7.73
CA GLY A 186 -1.92 -14.32 -7.53
C GLY A 186 -1.08 -13.96 -6.31
N GLY A 187 -1.52 -12.97 -5.53
CA GLY A 187 -0.86 -12.55 -4.30
C GLY A 187 -1.33 -13.30 -3.06
N GLN A 188 -0.60 -13.12 -1.96
CA GLN A 188 -1.01 -13.57 -0.63
C GLN A 188 -2.11 -12.66 -0.08
N ILE A 189 -2.91 -13.15 0.87
CA ILE A 189 -3.82 -12.27 1.59
C ILE A 189 -2.99 -11.38 2.53
N ASN A 190 -3.15 -10.08 2.40
CA ASN A 190 -2.61 -9.10 3.32
C ASN A 190 -3.64 -8.82 4.41
N LEU A 191 -3.33 -9.19 5.64
CA LEU A 191 -4.14 -8.93 6.82
C LEU A 191 -3.54 -7.72 7.54
N ASN A 192 -4.30 -6.63 7.61
CA ASN A 192 -3.92 -5.42 8.34
C ASN A 192 -4.95 -5.12 9.42
N ILE A 193 -4.50 -4.52 10.54
CA ILE A 193 -5.38 -3.93 11.54
C ILE A 193 -5.07 -2.45 11.63
N LEU A 194 -6.09 -1.63 11.34
CA LEU A 194 -6.02 -0.18 11.33
C LEU A 194 -6.93 0.41 12.40
N LYS A 195 -6.50 1.53 12.97
CA LYS A 195 -7.29 2.35 13.88
C LYS A 195 -6.85 3.81 13.75
N GLN A 196 -7.81 4.73 13.62
CA GLN A 196 -7.53 6.17 13.45
C GLN A 196 -6.58 6.46 12.28
N GLY A 197 -6.72 5.74 11.15
CA GLY A 197 -5.87 5.87 9.98
C GLY A 197 -4.43 5.36 10.17
N LYS A 198 -4.10 4.71 11.31
CA LYS A 198 -2.77 4.18 11.59
C LYS A 198 -2.74 2.67 11.48
N LEU A 199 -1.67 2.13 10.89
CA LEU A 199 -1.43 0.71 10.78
C LEU A 199 -0.81 0.18 12.09
N PHE A 200 -1.58 -0.62 12.83
CA PHE A 200 -1.13 -1.26 14.09
C PHE A 200 -0.50 -2.63 13.88
N PHE A 201 -0.98 -3.34 12.87
CA PHE A 201 -0.52 -4.71 12.61
C PHE A 201 -0.65 -5.03 11.13
N SER A 202 0.32 -5.73 10.59
CA SER A 202 0.31 -6.25 9.22
C SER A 202 0.96 -7.62 9.18
N ARG A 203 0.35 -8.55 8.43
CA ARG A 203 0.94 -9.85 8.13
C ARG A 203 0.41 -10.42 6.82
N ARG A 204 1.19 -11.29 6.21
CA ARG A 204 0.83 -12.02 5.00
C ARG A 204 0.38 -13.43 5.33
N LEU A 205 -0.77 -13.82 4.80
CA LEU A 205 -1.31 -15.16 4.91
C LEU A 205 -0.99 -15.94 3.64
N LYS A 206 -0.17 -16.98 3.79
CA LYS A 206 0.26 -17.88 2.70
C LYS A 206 -0.77 -18.99 2.47
N GLY A 207 -0.75 -19.57 1.25
CA GLY A 207 -1.62 -20.68 0.89
C GLY A 207 -2.94 -20.27 0.24
N TYR A 208 -3.14 -18.98 0.03
CA TYR A 208 -4.35 -18.43 -0.61
C TYR A 208 -4.08 -17.77 -1.98
N GLU A 209 -2.88 -17.94 -2.55
CA GLU A 209 -2.45 -17.27 -3.79
C GLU A 209 -3.35 -17.62 -4.98
N ASN A 210 -3.95 -18.82 -4.95
CA ASN A 210 -4.88 -19.32 -5.98
C ASN A 210 -6.36 -19.23 -5.57
N LEU A 211 -6.71 -18.28 -4.69
CA LEU A 211 -8.07 -18.15 -4.14
C LEU A 211 -9.17 -18.12 -5.22
N ALA A 212 -8.87 -17.53 -6.37
CA ALA A 212 -9.80 -17.46 -7.49
C ALA A 212 -10.18 -18.83 -8.09
N SER A 213 -9.39 -19.87 -7.85
CA SER A 213 -9.62 -21.23 -8.36
C SER A 213 -10.42 -22.12 -7.41
N PHE A 214 -10.62 -21.69 -6.15
CA PHE A 214 -11.35 -22.48 -5.17
C PHE A 214 -12.85 -22.27 -5.27
N SER A 215 -13.58 -23.37 -5.19
CA SER A 215 -15.03 -23.35 -4.94
C SER A 215 -15.35 -23.05 -3.48
N LEU A 216 -16.57 -22.59 -3.18
CA LEU A 216 -17.00 -22.40 -1.80
C LEU A 216 -16.93 -23.70 -0.97
N GLN A 217 -17.25 -24.85 -1.59
CA GLN A 217 -17.18 -26.15 -0.93
C GLN A 217 -15.75 -26.51 -0.51
N GLU A 218 -14.75 -26.32 -1.37
CA GLU A 218 -13.35 -26.55 -1.03
C GLU A 218 -12.90 -25.63 0.10
N PHE A 219 -13.34 -24.39 0.08
CA PHE A 219 -13.04 -23.45 1.16
C PHE A 219 -13.67 -23.88 2.50
N GLN A 220 -14.90 -24.37 2.49
CA GLN A 220 -15.59 -24.94 3.67
C GLN A 220 -14.96 -26.25 4.19
N MET A 221 -14.19 -26.97 3.36
CA MET A 221 -13.53 -28.21 3.76
C MET A 221 -12.25 -28.01 4.59
N GLY A 222 -12.03 -26.84 5.18
CA GLY A 222 -10.96 -26.56 6.15
C GLY A 222 -10.12 -25.30 5.88
N MET A 223 -10.12 -24.75 4.65
CA MET A 223 -9.41 -23.50 4.38
C MET A 223 -10.04 -22.32 5.13
N GLY A 224 -11.37 -22.29 5.23
CA GLY A 224 -12.11 -21.29 5.99
C GLY A 224 -11.77 -21.33 7.48
N ASP A 225 -11.71 -22.53 8.06
CA ASP A 225 -11.32 -22.72 9.46
C ASP A 225 -9.89 -22.22 9.70
N THR A 226 -8.96 -22.55 8.79
CA THR A 226 -7.57 -22.09 8.87
C THR A 226 -7.51 -20.57 8.80
N LEU A 227 -8.25 -19.93 7.87
CA LEU A 227 -8.31 -18.48 7.75
C LEU A 227 -8.90 -17.83 9.02
N SER A 228 -9.98 -18.40 9.57
CA SER A 228 -10.60 -17.87 10.79
C SER A 228 -9.65 -17.91 11.98
N VAL A 229 -8.84 -18.97 12.12
CA VAL A 229 -7.80 -19.07 13.16
C VAL A 229 -6.73 -18.00 12.97
N GLU A 230 -6.29 -17.73 11.74
CA GLU A 230 -5.31 -16.67 11.47
C GLU A 230 -5.86 -15.27 11.77
N ILE A 231 -7.14 -15.02 11.45
CA ILE A 231 -7.86 -13.79 11.82
C ILE A 231 -7.91 -13.66 13.34
N GLN A 232 -8.37 -14.70 14.04
CA GLN A 232 -8.50 -14.69 15.49
C GLN A 232 -7.16 -14.43 16.18
N ARG A 233 -6.09 -15.12 15.78
CA ARG A 233 -4.74 -14.90 16.31
C ARG A 233 -4.27 -13.45 16.14
N SER A 234 -4.63 -12.81 15.03
CA SER A 234 -4.26 -11.42 14.75
C SER A 234 -5.05 -10.45 15.63
N MET A 235 -6.34 -10.72 15.86
CA MET A 235 -7.16 -9.95 16.80
C MET A 235 -6.67 -10.13 18.24
N ASP A 236 -6.38 -11.36 18.66
CA ASP A 236 -5.86 -11.66 20.00
C ASP A 236 -4.52 -10.95 20.26
N TYR A 237 -3.64 -10.90 19.26
CA TYR A 237 -2.38 -10.15 19.34
C TYR A 237 -2.64 -8.66 19.52
N PHE A 238 -3.54 -8.08 18.74
CA PHE A 238 -3.91 -6.66 18.81
C PHE A 238 -4.48 -6.29 20.18
N GLU A 239 -5.36 -7.12 20.74
CA GLU A 239 -5.96 -6.88 22.04
C GLU A 239 -4.98 -7.12 23.19
N SER A 240 -4.28 -8.26 23.21
CA SER A 240 -3.46 -8.68 24.35
C SER A 240 -2.06 -8.05 24.36
N GLN A 241 -1.37 -8.03 23.20
CA GLN A 241 0.01 -7.54 23.11
C GLN A 241 0.07 -6.03 22.85
N LEU A 242 -0.81 -5.50 22.00
CA LEU A 242 -0.86 -4.06 21.74
C LEU A 242 -1.80 -3.34 22.71
N ARG A 243 -2.51 -4.07 23.59
CA ARG A 243 -3.41 -3.54 24.64
C ARG A 243 -4.46 -2.58 24.07
N GLN A 244 -5.03 -2.94 22.91
CA GLN A 244 -6.06 -2.14 22.25
C GLN A 244 -7.46 -2.69 22.55
N ALA A 245 -8.46 -1.83 22.37
CA ALA A 245 -9.85 -2.28 22.35
C ALA A 245 -10.10 -3.24 21.18
N PRO A 246 -11.01 -4.21 21.31
CA PRO A 246 -11.29 -5.22 20.29
C PRO A 246 -11.54 -4.63 18.91
N VAL A 247 -11.14 -5.35 17.87
CA VAL A 247 -11.55 -5.10 16.47
C VAL A 247 -13.07 -5.13 16.41
N ARG A 248 -13.68 -4.22 15.66
CA ARG A 248 -15.14 -4.11 15.55
C ARG A 248 -15.67 -4.56 14.20
N HIS A 249 -14.85 -4.58 13.18
CA HIS A 249 -15.28 -4.85 11.82
C HIS A 249 -14.18 -5.48 10.99
N ILE A 250 -14.55 -6.37 10.07
CA ILE A 250 -13.64 -6.95 9.07
C ILE A 250 -14.06 -6.45 7.69
N VAL A 251 -13.12 -5.93 6.93
CA VAL A 251 -13.31 -5.47 5.56
C VAL A 251 -12.54 -6.40 4.63
N VAL A 252 -13.18 -6.91 3.58
CA VAL A 252 -12.55 -7.85 2.65
C VAL A 252 -12.52 -7.30 1.23
N HIS A 253 -11.39 -7.48 0.55
CA HIS A 253 -11.25 -7.33 -0.89
C HIS A 253 -10.39 -8.48 -1.40
N LEU A 254 -11.04 -9.55 -1.84
CA LEU A 254 -10.39 -10.81 -2.21
C LEU A 254 -10.57 -11.07 -3.68
N ASN A 255 -9.50 -11.47 -4.36
CA ASN A 255 -9.53 -11.79 -5.79
C ASN A 255 -10.15 -13.17 -6.05
N THR A 256 -11.47 -13.25 -5.95
CA THR A 256 -12.23 -14.48 -6.20
C THR A 256 -13.65 -14.17 -6.68
N PRO A 257 -14.23 -14.98 -7.58
CA PRO A 257 -15.61 -14.82 -8.01
C PRO A 257 -16.64 -15.08 -6.90
N ILE A 258 -16.23 -15.77 -5.82
CA ILE A 258 -17.10 -16.11 -4.67
C ILE A 258 -16.88 -15.18 -3.48
N GLN A 259 -16.38 -13.95 -3.69
CA GLN A 259 -16.05 -13.02 -2.60
C GLN A 259 -17.21 -12.76 -1.63
N ALA A 260 -18.44 -12.62 -2.16
CA ALA A 260 -19.60 -12.40 -1.31
C ALA A 260 -19.88 -13.60 -0.40
N GLN A 261 -19.79 -14.82 -0.95
CA GLN A 261 -19.97 -16.04 -0.16
C GLN A 261 -18.85 -16.23 0.89
N LEU A 262 -17.60 -15.86 0.53
CA LEU A 262 -16.49 -15.90 1.49
C LEU A 262 -16.65 -14.86 2.60
N ALA A 263 -17.16 -13.68 2.30
CA ALA A 263 -17.44 -12.67 3.32
C ALA A 263 -18.46 -13.19 4.36
N GLU A 264 -19.55 -13.81 3.91
CA GLU A 264 -20.52 -14.43 4.81
C GLU A 264 -19.93 -15.62 5.60
N LEU A 265 -19.12 -16.46 4.96
CA LEU A 265 -18.45 -17.55 5.67
C LEU A 265 -17.46 -17.03 6.74
N ILE A 266 -16.68 -16.00 6.44
CA ILE A 266 -15.77 -15.38 7.41
C ILE A 266 -16.58 -14.81 8.58
N LYS A 267 -17.72 -14.17 8.32
CA LYS A 267 -18.63 -13.65 9.36
C LYS A 267 -19.17 -14.77 10.26
N GLU A 268 -19.58 -15.90 9.68
CA GLU A 268 -20.05 -17.06 10.42
C GLU A 268 -18.95 -17.66 11.30
N LEU A 269 -17.73 -17.81 10.78
CA LEU A 269 -16.60 -18.43 11.47
C LEU A 269 -15.98 -17.53 12.55
N THR A 270 -16.01 -16.22 12.35
CA THR A 270 -15.37 -15.25 13.28
C THR A 270 -16.36 -14.59 14.23
N PHE A 271 -17.66 -14.71 13.98
CA PHE A 271 -18.74 -13.99 14.69
C PHE A 271 -18.58 -12.46 14.65
N MET A 272 -17.88 -11.95 13.64
CA MET A 272 -17.61 -10.53 13.45
C MET A 272 -18.43 -9.95 12.29
N PRO A 273 -18.83 -8.67 12.33
CA PRO A 273 -19.36 -8.00 11.17
C PRO A 273 -18.32 -8.00 10.05
N VAL A 274 -18.72 -8.42 8.84
CA VAL A 274 -17.85 -8.44 7.65
C VAL A 274 -18.53 -7.68 6.52
N SER A 275 -17.79 -6.81 5.84
CA SER A 275 -18.23 -6.17 4.60
C SER A 275 -17.19 -6.33 3.49
N ILE A 276 -17.68 -6.29 2.25
CA ILE A 276 -16.80 -6.13 1.09
C ILE A 276 -16.38 -4.66 1.04
N MET A 277 -15.10 -4.41 0.75
CA MET A 277 -14.59 -3.06 0.62
C MET A 277 -15.23 -2.35 -0.58
N ASP A 278 -15.83 -1.21 -0.32
CA ASP A 278 -16.17 -0.25 -1.36
C ASP A 278 -14.92 0.58 -1.67
N LEU A 279 -14.50 0.57 -2.94
CA LEU A 279 -13.37 1.40 -3.35
C LEU A 279 -13.73 2.88 -3.19
N PRO A 280 -12.80 3.70 -2.67
CA PRO A 280 -13.06 5.13 -2.41
C PRO A 280 -13.48 5.92 -3.66
N LEU A 281 -13.09 5.43 -4.83
CA LEU A 281 -13.45 5.98 -6.13
C LEU A 281 -13.84 4.84 -7.07
N THR A 282 -14.85 5.11 -7.90
CA THR A 282 -15.23 4.19 -8.98
C THR A 282 -14.40 4.50 -10.23
N PRO A 283 -13.77 3.50 -10.88
CA PRO A 283 -13.02 3.73 -12.10
C PRO A 283 -13.95 4.12 -13.25
N ASN A 284 -13.53 5.08 -14.08
CA ASN A 284 -14.29 5.45 -15.27
C ASN A 284 -14.35 4.30 -16.30
N GLU A 285 -13.31 3.47 -16.35
CA GLU A 285 -13.23 2.29 -17.19
C GLU A 285 -12.93 1.08 -16.30
N PRO A 286 -13.81 0.08 -16.24
CA PRO A 286 -13.57 -1.11 -15.45
C PRO A 286 -12.38 -1.90 -16.03
N SER A 287 -11.49 -2.36 -15.17
CA SER A 287 -10.39 -3.27 -15.51
C SER A 287 -10.51 -4.56 -14.70
N PRO A 288 -10.10 -5.68 -15.27
CA PRO A 288 -10.16 -6.96 -14.57
C PRO A 288 -9.18 -7.09 -13.40
N THR A 289 -8.20 -6.20 -13.32
CA THR A 289 -7.19 -6.20 -12.26
C THR A 289 -6.96 -4.78 -11.76
N VAL A 290 -7.27 -4.54 -10.50
CA VAL A 290 -6.98 -3.30 -9.80
C VAL A 290 -5.83 -3.56 -8.85
N SER A 291 -4.74 -2.80 -8.95
CA SER A 291 -3.75 -2.77 -7.89
C SER A 291 -4.22 -1.81 -6.78
N LEU A 292 -4.49 -2.36 -5.62
CA LEU A 292 -4.87 -1.61 -4.43
C LEU A 292 -3.73 -0.70 -3.95
N ALA A 293 -2.49 -1.20 -4.02
CA ALA A 293 -1.32 -0.43 -3.61
C ALA A 293 -1.09 0.80 -4.51
N SER A 294 -1.25 0.67 -5.84
CA SER A 294 -1.13 1.83 -6.72
C SER A 294 -2.31 2.79 -6.58
N LEU A 295 -3.53 2.30 -6.30
CA LEU A 295 -4.67 3.16 -6.02
C LEU A 295 -4.48 3.92 -4.71
N GLY A 296 -4.12 3.23 -3.63
CA GLY A 296 -3.83 3.87 -2.35
C GLY A 296 -2.71 4.90 -2.44
N ALA A 297 -1.62 4.59 -3.16
CA ALA A 297 -0.56 5.56 -3.43
C ALA A 297 -1.09 6.81 -4.18
N ALA A 298 -2.00 6.64 -5.15
CA ALA A 298 -2.60 7.78 -5.85
C ALA A 298 -3.49 8.65 -4.94
N LEU A 299 -3.97 8.11 -3.82
CA LEU A 299 -4.86 8.78 -2.87
C LEU A 299 -4.14 9.38 -1.66
N THR A 300 -2.82 9.23 -1.54
CA THR A 300 -2.02 9.64 -0.36
C THR A 300 -2.30 11.08 0.13
N ASP A 301 -2.56 12.02 -0.78
CA ASP A 301 -2.84 13.42 -0.43
C ASP A 301 -4.35 13.77 -0.49
N ILE A 302 -5.22 12.75 -0.44
CA ILE A 302 -6.67 12.92 -0.57
C ILE A 302 -7.35 12.43 0.71
N GLU A 303 -8.05 13.32 1.40
CA GLU A 303 -8.92 12.94 2.51
C GLU A 303 -10.13 12.16 1.98
N ILE A 304 -10.23 10.89 2.35
CA ILE A 304 -11.39 10.05 2.06
C ILE A 304 -12.44 10.30 3.14
N ASN A 305 -13.49 11.05 2.80
CA ASN A 305 -14.60 11.29 3.71
C ASN A 305 -15.45 10.01 3.85
N SER A 306 -15.76 9.63 5.09
CA SER A 306 -16.60 8.48 5.46
C SER A 306 -18.10 8.68 5.23
N GLU A 307 -18.52 9.56 4.30
CA GLU A 307 -19.95 9.86 4.04
C GLU A 307 -20.66 8.86 3.10
N ALA A 308 -20.22 7.62 3.01
CA ALA A 308 -20.93 6.56 2.29
C ALA A 308 -21.45 5.51 3.28
N GLY A 309 -22.45 5.86 4.12
CA GLY A 309 -23.02 4.91 5.06
C GLY A 309 -24.07 5.51 5.96
N GLN A 310 -25.09 6.19 5.39
CA GLN A 310 -26.41 6.39 6.05
C GLN A 310 -27.51 5.79 5.21
#